data_56db153b71e1dd4045fe7c6f01b95429
#
_entry.id   56db153b71e1dd4045fe7c6f01b95429
#
_cell.length_a   1.000
_cell.length_b   1.000
_cell.length_c   1.000
_cell.angle_alpha   90.00
_cell.angle_beta   90.00
_cell.angle_gamma   90.00
#
_symmetry.space_group_name_H-M   'P 1'
#
loop_
_entity.id
_entity.type
_entity.pdbx_description
1 polymer ?
#
loop_
_entity_poly.entity_id
_entity_poly.type
_entity_poly.pdbx_seq_one_letter_code
_entity_poly.pdbx_strand_id
1 'polypeptide(L)'
;LNADIMRTLVQRLQGEVVKDGTSVTPNSAVALTLKHFPGGGPQEMGLDPHYSHGKNQIYPGGNFGYHLKPFMAAIDAGVSAVMPYYGVPINVTYEGVKYDQTGMAFSKQIVTDLLRGKLGFGGYVNSDTGIINDRAWGLERNSVAERVAAAINGGTETLSGFSENKTITDLVASGLVSEARVNEAASRLLKEQFQLGLFENPYVETAKANDAIGNDAHRATGLDIQRKSIVLLQNSALASGKVLPLKQAAKVYTMGLAKSDVEKYGYTVTDGEALVAGARPSAAGHDYAVIRVEVSTNKLLPGTSTRATTTYKSDDAATGGRINPLTGKTWGSSDRCVSKSDYSAEDAQKACLDNGLGFGGSFPWESGMLSFSEMATVS
;
A
#
# COMPACT_ATOMS: atom_id res chain seq x y z
N LEU A 1 4.32 -19.49 -0.43
CA LEU A 1 4.41 -18.61 -1.60
C LEU A 1 4.84 -17.17 -1.21
N ASN A 2 4.02 -16.38 -0.45
CA ASN A 2 4.38 -15.00 -0.11
C ASN A 2 5.69 -14.91 0.68
N ALA A 3 5.94 -15.82 1.63
CA ALA A 3 7.19 -15.90 2.36
C ALA A 3 8.39 -16.16 1.43
N ASP A 4 8.24 -17.06 0.46
CA ASP A 4 9.30 -17.38 -0.51
C ASP A 4 9.58 -16.22 -1.45
N ILE A 5 8.51 -15.50 -1.87
CA ILE A 5 8.64 -14.28 -2.68
C ILE A 5 9.42 -13.22 -1.89
N MET A 6 9.05 -12.95 -0.64
CA MET A 6 9.74 -11.96 0.19
C MET A 6 11.21 -12.29 0.41
N ARG A 7 11.53 -13.54 0.75
CA ARG A 7 12.92 -14.00 0.87
C ARG A 7 13.70 -13.77 -0.42
N THR A 8 13.12 -14.17 -1.54
CA THR A 8 13.77 -14.03 -2.86
C THR A 8 13.99 -12.56 -3.22
N LEU A 9 13.00 -11.68 -2.98
CA LEU A 9 13.14 -10.25 -3.24
C LEU A 9 14.28 -9.64 -2.43
N VAL A 10 14.35 -9.92 -1.12
CA VAL A 10 15.42 -9.40 -0.27
C VAL A 10 16.77 -9.90 -0.77
N GLN A 11 16.94 -11.19 -0.99
CA GLN A 11 18.22 -11.78 -1.45
C GLN A 11 18.66 -11.26 -2.81
N ARG A 12 17.72 -11.01 -3.73
CA ARG A 12 18.05 -10.58 -5.10
C ARG A 12 18.24 -9.07 -5.26
N LEU A 13 17.57 -8.27 -4.45
CA LEU A 13 17.66 -6.81 -4.54
C LEU A 13 18.66 -6.23 -3.53
N GLN A 14 18.76 -6.79 -2.33
CA GLN A 14 19.65 -6.30 -1.27
C GLN A 14 20.96 -7.07 -1.17
N GLY A 15 21.04 -8.29 -1.70
CA GLY A 15 22.20 -9.17 -1.65
C GLY A 15 22.11 -10.25 -0.58
N GLU A 16 23.19 -11.02 -0.39
CA GLU A 16 23.25 -12.13 0.55
C GLU A 16 23.39 -11.64 2.00
N VAL A 17 22.80 -12.39 2.91
CA VAL A 17 22.89 -12.14 4.36
C VAL A 17 24.30 -12.45 4.85
N VAL A 18 24.92 -11.46 5.50
CA VAL A 18 26.10 -11.70 6.34
C VAL A 18 25.63 -12.06 7.76
N LYS A 19 26.37 -12.92 8.45
CA LYS A 19 26.03 -13.53 9.78
C LYS A 19 25.69 -12.55 10.91
N ASP A 20 25.91 -11.26 10.75
CA ASP A 20 25.60 -10.20 11.71
C ASP A 20 24.24 -9.50 11.47
N GLY A 21 23.47 -10.03 10.53
CA GLY A 21 22.05 -9.69 10.38
C GLY A 21 21.69 -8.68 9.32
N THR A 22 22.61 -7.92 8.72
CA THR A 22 22.29 -7.04 7.57
C THR A 22 23.49 -6.90 6.65
N SER A 23 23.35 -7.34 5.42
CA SER A 23 24.35 -7.13 4.39
C SER A 23 23.74 -6.42 3.21
N VAL A 24 24.25 -5.25 2.92
CA VAL A 24 24.01 -4.55 1.66
C VAL A 24 25.33 -4.56 0.91
N THR A 25 25.34 -5.04 -0.32
CA THR A 25 26.54 -5.04 -1.15
C THR A 25 26.61 -3.70 -1.91
N PRO A 26 27.57 -2.81 -1.62
CA PRO A 26 27.54 -1.41 -2.07
C PRO A 26 27.38 -1.19 -3.58
N ASN A 27 27.86 -2.11 -4.41
CA ASN A 27 27.93 -1.90 -5.86
C ASN A 27 26.79 -2.56 -6.67
N SER A 28 25.89 -3.28 -6.04
CA SER A 28 24.85 -4.02 -6.76
C SER A 28 23.51 -4.10 -6.02
N ALA A 29 23.43 -3.48 -4.86
CA ALA A 29 22.30 -3.64 -3.97
C ALA A 29 21.57 -2.32 -3.70
N VAL A 30 20.30 -2.44 -3.32
CA VAL A 30 19.48 -1.36 -2.77
C VAL A 30 19.08 -1.74 -1.36
N ALA A 31 19.05 -0.78 -0.45
CA ALA A 31 18.46 -0.97 0.85
C ALA A 31 16.94 -1.10 0.73
N LEU A 32 16.35 -2.07 1.40
CA LEU A 32 14.93 -2.36 1.32
C LEU A 32 14.21 -2.02 2.63
N THR A 33 13.03 -1.43 2.52
CA THR A 33 12.09 -1.28 3.63
C THR A 33 10.93 -2.26 3.47
N LEU A 34 10.80 -3.17 4.44
CA LEU A 34 9.68 -4.11 4.52
C LEU A 34 8.48 -3.44 5.17
N LYS A 35 7.31 -3.47 4.50
CA LYS A 35 6.12 -2.78 5.02
C LYS A 35 4.81 -3.48 4.68
N HIS A 36 3.75 -3.23 5.44
CA HIS A 36 3.75 -2.55 6.74
C HIS A 36 3.63 -3.59 7.84
N PHE A 37 4.63 -3.64 8.71
CA PHE A 37 4.76 -4.67 9.76
C PHE A 37 3.69 -4.47 10.86
N PRO A 38 3.06 -5.51 11.34
CA PRO A 38 3.15 -6.95 11.02
C PRO A 38 2.12 -7.44 9.98
N GLY A 39 1.62 -6.58 9.13
CA GLY A 39 0.69 -6.88 8.05
C GLY A 39 -0.60 -6.09 8.11
N GLY A 40 -0.93 -5.36 7.04
CA GLY A 40 -2.08 -4.47 6.94
C GLY A 40 -3.37 -5.12 6.40
N GLY A 41 -3.31 -6.42 6.00
CA GLY A 41 -4.46 -7.08 5.39
C GLY A 41 -5.71 -7.26 6.28
N PRO A 42 -5.57 -7.55 7.59
CA PRO A 42 -6.72 -7.82 8.46
C PRO A 42 -7.29 -6.56 9.13
N GLN A 43 -7.52 -5.52 8.37
CA GLN A 43 -8.23 -4.32 8.81
C GLN A 43 -9.69 -4.63 9.10
N GLU A 44 -10.24 -4.01 10.14
CA GLU A 44 -11.66 -4.12 10.44
C GLU A 44 -12.49 -3.59 9.28
N MET A 45 -13.40 -4.38 8.75
CA MET A 45 -14.23 -4.06 7.60
C MET A 45 -13.48 -3.66 6.33
N GLY A 46 -12.17 -3.89 6.24
CA GLY A 46 -11.34 -3.45 5.11
C GLY A 46 -11.15 -1.94 5.02
N LEU A 47 -11.37 -1.21 6.11
CA LEU A 47 -11.27 0.25 6.15
C LEU A 47 -9.82 0.73 6.20
N ASP A 48 -9.58 1.90 5.63
CA ASP A 48 -8.23 2.48 5.48
C ASP A 48 -7.72 3.10 6.79
N PRO A 49 -6.57 2.67 7.33
CA PRO A 49 -6.01 3.18 8.58
C PRO A 49 -5.36 4.57 8.45
N HIS A 50 -5.34 5.17 7.27
CA HIS A 50 -5.01 6.58 7.14
C HIS A 50 -6.07 7.48 7.79
N TYR A 51 -7.23 6.91 8.13
CA TYR A 51 -8.35 7.60 8.74
C TYR A 51 -8.75 6.95 10.06
N SER A 52 -9.31 7.73 10.97
CA SER A 52 -9.69 7.25 12.31
C SER A 52 -10.69 6.09 12.29
N HIS A 53 -11.57 6.05 11.30
CA HIS A 53 -12.56 4.98 11.14
C HIS A 53 -11.95 3.65 10.68
N GLY A 54 -10.74 3.66 10.12
CA GLY A 54 -10.05 2.47 9.63
C GLY A 54 -8.88 2.03 10.50
N LYS A 55 -8.68 2.64 11.68
CA LYS A 55 -7.51 2.39 12.51
C LYS A 55 -7.43 1.00 13.14
N ASN A 56 -8.51 0.26 13.21
CA ASN A 56 -8.57 -1.02 13.91
C ASN A 56 -8.02 -2.18 13.07
N GLN A 57 -7.18 -3.00 13.70
CA GLN A 57 -6.55 -4.19 13.14
C GLN A 57 -6.97 -5.41 13.98
N ILE A 58 -7.78 -6.32 13.40
CA ILE A 58 -8.50 -7.31 14.20
C ILE A 58 -8.05 -8.77 14.04
N TYR A 59 -7.28 -9.11 13.00
CA TYR A 59 -6.77 -10.46 12.72
C TYR A 59 -7.81 -11.58 12.94
N PRO A 60 -8.88 -11.68 12.11
CA PRO A 60 -9.96 -12.64 12.29
C PRO A 60 -9.45 -14.07 12.42
N GLY A 61 -10.06 -14.84 13.31
CA GLY A 61 -9.67 -16.23 13.57
C GLY A 61 -8.36 -16.39 14.34
N GLY A 62 -7.84 -15.34 14.98
CA GLY A 62 -6.58 -15.39 15.72
C GLY A 62 -5.36 -15.60 14.83
N ASN A 63 -5.44 -15.22 13.56
CA ASN A 63 -4.45 -15.51 12.53
C ASN A 63 -3.21 -14.57 12.51
N PHE A 64 -2.91 -13.86 13.59
CA PHE A 64 -1.78 -12.94 13.67
C PHE A 64 -0.46 -13.62 13.24
N GLY A 65 -0.16 -14.80 13.76
CA GLY A 65 1.04 -15.56 13.40
C GLY A 65 1.08 -15.98 11.92
N TYR A 66 -0.06 -16.15 11.27
CA TYR A 66 -0.11 -16.40 9.82
C TYR A 66 0.33 -15.19 9.02
N HIS A 67 -0.08 -13.99 9.43
CA HIS A 67 0.31 -12.74 8.78
C HIS A 67 1.78 -12.38 8.98
N LEU A 68 2.41 -12.88 10.06
CA LEU A 68 3.86 -12.69 10.29
C LEU A 68 4.75 -13.47 9.31
N LYS A 69 4.29 -14.58 8.72
CA LYS A 69 5.15 -15.46 7.91
C LYS A 69 5.95 -14.77 6.80
N PRO A 70 5.38 -13.87 5.98
CA PRO A 70 6.17 -13.15 4.97
C PRO A 70 7.22 -12.22 5.58
N PHE A 71 6.89 -11.58 6.70
CA PHE A 71 7.82 -10.70 7.42
C PHE A 71 8.98 -11.48 8.02
N MET A 72 8.71 -12.61 8.67
CA MET A 72 9.76 -13.50 9.19
C MET A 72 10.72 -13.92 8.08
N ALA A 73 10.20 -14.32 6.92
CA ALA A 73 11.04 -14.72 5.80
C ALA A 73 11.92 -13.60 5.23
N ALA A 74 11.42 -12.36 5.24
CA ALA A 74 12.20 -11.19 4.84
C ALA A 74 13.25 -10.79 5.89
N ILE A 75 12.91 -10.90 7.18
CA ILE A 75 13.83 -10.67 8.30
C ILE A 75 14.96 -11.70 8.29
N ASP A 76 14.63 -12.99 8.15
CA ASP A 76 15.61 -14.07 8.00
C ASP A 76 16.54 -13.86 6.80
N ALA A 77 16.03 -13.22 5.75
CA ALA A 77 16.81 -12.86 4.57
C ALA A 77 17.63 -11.58 4.74
N GLY A 78 17.54 -10.89 5.89
CA GLY A 78 18.38 -9.76 6.25
C GLY A 78 17.89 -8.42 5.70
N VAL A 79 16.57 -8.20 5.62
CA VAL A 79 16.02 -6.89 5.17
C VAL A 79 16.56 -5.74 6.02
N SER A 80 16.94 -4.61 5.38
CA SER A 80 17.60 -3.47 6.02
C SER A 80 16.72 -2.69 6.98
N ALA A 81 15.48 -2.43 6.60
CA ALA A 81 14.56 -1.60 7.36
C ALA A 81 13.17 -2.22 7.43
N VAL A 82 12.43 -1.85 8.47
CA VAL A 82 11.02 -2.23 8.65
C VAL A 82 10.20 -0.99 8.97
N MET A 83 9.04 -0.88 8.32
CA MET A 83 8.06 0.16 8.59
C MET A 83 6.84 -0.46 9.27
N PRO A 84 6.54 -0.10 10.54
CA PRO A 84 5.34 -0.53 11.21
C PRO A 84 4.08 0.07 10.59
N TYR A 85 2.98 -0.65 10.73
CA TYR A 85 1.68 -0.23 10.22
C TYR A 85 1.01 0.83 11.12
N TYR A 86 0.13 1.65 10.56
CA TYR A 86 -0.64 2.63 11.36
C TYR A 86 -1.58 1.96 12.36
N GLY A 87 -2.12 0.81 11.99
CA GLY A 87 -3.25 0.17 12.66
C GLY A 87 -3.00 -0.10 14.14
N VAL A 88 -4.12 -0.11 14.88
CA VAL A 88 -4.17 -0.45 16.30
C VAL A 88 -4.59 -1.91 16.46
N PRO A 89 -3.80 -2.79 17.06
CA PRO A 89 -4.15 -4.19 17.24
C PRO A 89 -5.26 -4.33 18.29
N ILE A 90 -6.47 -4.66 17.85
CA ILE A 90 -7.63 -4.77 18.74
C ILE A 90 -7.78 -6.20 19.25
N ASN A 91 -7.64 -6.38 20.57
CA ASN A 91 -7.76 -7.68 21.23
C ASN A 91 -6.86 -8.77 20.64
N VAL A 92 -5.70 -8.39 20.13
CA VAL A 92 -4.75 -9.32 19.54
C VAL A 92 -3.93 -9.99 20.64
N THR A 93 -3.91 -11.32 20.62
CA THR A 93 -3.03 -12.14 21.47
C THR A 93 -2.24 -13.10 20.58
N TYR A 94 -0.93 -13.15 20.79
CA TYR A 94 -0.05 -14.08 20.08
C TYR A 94 0.96 -14.68 21.02
N GLU A 95 1.04 -16.00 21.06
CA GLU A 95 1.91 -16.79 21.95
C GLU A 95 1.87 -16.33 23.43
N GLY A 96 0.65 -16.12 23.91
CA GLY A 96 0.41 -15.73 25.30
C GLY A 96 0.58 -14.24 25.61
N VAL A 97 1.08 -13.44 24.68
CA VAL A 97 1.22 -11.98 24.83
C VAL A 97 0.00 -11.29 24.27
N LYS A 98 -0.73 -10.55 25.11
CA LYS A 98 -1.79 -9.63 24.68
C LYS A 98 -1.15 -8.29 24.37
N TYR A 99 -1.28 -7.84 23.13
CA TYR A 99 -0.69 -6.57 22.66
C TYR A 99 -1.50 -5.37 23.14
N ASP A 100 -0.79 -4.28 23.46
CA ASP A 100 -1.36 -2.96 23.74
C ASP A 100 -2.09 -2.40 22.49
N GLN A 101 -3.15 -1.64 22.74
CA GLN A 101 -3.99 -1.09 21.69
C GLN A 101 -3.53 0.32 21.31
N THR A 102 -2.32 0.41 20.77
CA THR A 102 -1.72 1.63 20.21
C THR A 102 -1.26 1.37 18.78
N GLY A 103 -1.12 2.43 17.98
CA GLY A 103 -0.52 2.33 16.66
C GLY A 103 0.83 1.62 16.72
N MET A 104 1.08 0.72 15.79
CA MET A 104 2.16 -0.27 15.92
C MET A 104 3.55 0.36 16.04
N ALA A 105 3.77 1.54 15.43
CA ALA A 105 5.05 2.27 15.56
C ALA A 105 5.32 2.83 16.97
N PHE A 106 4.30 2.93 17.83
CA PHE A 106 4.45 3.36 19.22
C PHE A 106 4.61 2.20 20.20
N SER A 107 4.25 0.99 19.79
CA SER A 107 4.19 -0.17 20.66
C SER A 107 5.56 -0.79 20.88
N LYS A 108 6.06 -0.73 22.12
CA LYS A 108 7.26 -1.46 22.53
C LYS A 108 7.10 -2.97 22.34
N GLN A 109 5.92 -3.51 22.64
CA GLN A 109 5.63 -4.94 22.47
C GLN A 109 5.76 -5.38 20.99
N ILE A 110 5.36 -4.53 20.03
CA ILE A 110 5.44 -4.83 18.61
C ILE A 110 6.86 -4.58 18.06
N VAL A 111 7.43 -3.40 18.34
CA VAL A 111 8.69 -2.98 17.71
C VAL A 111 9.90 -3.58 18.42
N THR A 112 9.94 -3.50 19.74
CA THR A 112 11.09 -3.98 20.49
C THR A 112 10.97 -5.46 20.81
N ASP A 113 9.88 -5.88 21.47
CA ASP A 113 9.81 -7.22 22.02
C ASP A 113 9.55 -8.28 20.94
N LEU A 114 8.60 -8.04 20.02
CA LEU A 114 8.33 -8.96 18.91
C LEU A 114 9.36 -8.83 17.78
N LEU A 115 9.44 -7.65 17.12
CA LEU A 115 10.24 -7.49 15.91
C LEU A 115 11.73 -7.70 16.19
N ARG A 116 12.29 -7.05 17.20
CA ARG A 116 13.72 -7.18 17.53
C ARG A 116 14.02 -8.37 18.41
N GLY A 117 13.29 -8.50 19.51
CA GLY A 117 13.59 -9.54 20.52
C GLY A 117 13.28 -10.93 20.01
N LYS A 118 12.10 -11.18 19.48
CA LYS A 118 11.65 -12.49 19.07
C LYS A 118 12.04 -12.85 17.65
N LEU A 119 11.85 -11.91 16.69
CA LEU A 119 12.13 -12.17 15.28
C LEU A 119 13.58 -11.84 14.87
N GLY A 120 14.40 -11.30 15.78
CA GLY A 120 15.83 -11.07 15.56
C GLY A 120 16.16 -9.96 14.56
N PHE A 121 15.25 -9.00 14.34
CA PHE A 121 15.49 -7.92 13.38
C PHE A 121 16.61 -6.98 13.83
N GLY A 122 17.67 -6.88 13.05
CA GLY A 122 18.89 -6.10 13.34
C GLY A 122 19.01 -4.74 12.66
N GLY A 123 18.08 -4.40 11.75
CA GLY A 123 18.06 -3.14 11.01
C GLY A 123 17.41 -1.99 11.78
N TYR A 124 17.05 -0.92 11.09
CA TYR A 124 16.33 0.21 11.69
C TYR A 124 14.84 0.18 11.38
N VAL A 125 14.05 0.83 12.23
CA VAL A 125 12.61 0.98 12.07
C VAL A 125 12.30 2.43 11.68
N ASN A 126 11.74 2.61 10.50
CA ASN A 126 11.21 3.89 10.06
C ASN A 126 9.69 3.90 10.25
N SER A 127 9.15 4.94 10.88
CA SER A 127 7.70 5.07 10.96
C SER A 127 7.09 5.29 9.58
N ASP A 128 5.83 4.96 9.42
CA ASP A 128 5.05 5.50 8.31
C ASP A 128 4.82 7.01 8.52
N THR A 129 4.39 7.72 7.48
CA THR A 129 4.32 9.19 7.45
C THR A 129 3.20 9.73 8.34
N GLY A 130 3.54 10.73 9.16
CA GLY A 130 2.55 11.51 9.90
C GLY A 130 2.00 10.83 11.16
N ILE A 131 2.68 9.82 11.73
CA ILE A 131 2.21 9.16 12.96
C ILE A 131 2.15 10.11 14.15
N ILE A 132 2.96 11.16 14.19
CA ILE A 132 3.02 12.08 15.32
C ILE A 132 1.86 13.08 15.27
N ASN A 133 1.63 13.72 14.13
CA ASN A 133 0.68 14.82 14.02
C ASN A 133 -0.69 14.39 13.49
N ASP A 134 -0.74 13.38 12.60
CA ASP A 134 -1.95 13.05 11.85
C ASP A 134 -2.59 11.73 12.26
N ARG A 135 -1.79 10.71 12.57
CA ARG A 135 -2.24 9.32 12.74
C ARG A 135 -1.73 8.69 14.01
N ALA A 136 -1.84 9.44 15.11
CA ALA A 136 -1.41 8.99 16.44
C ALA A 136 -2.43 8.04 17.08
N TRP A 137 -2.79 6.99 16.34
CA TRP A 137 -3.87 6.09 16.74
C TRP A 137 -3.58 5.38 18.07
N GLY A 138 -4.52 5.49 19.00
CA GLY A 138 -4.37 5.03 20.38
C GLY A 138 -3.68 6.03 21.30
N LEU A 139 -3.08 7.09 20.75
CA LEU A 139 -2.42 8.18 21.48
C LEU A 139 -3.01 9.56 21.11
N GLU A 140 -4.24 9.60 20.63
CA GLU A 140 -4.88 10.83 20.14
C GLU A 140 -4.98 11.92 21.22
N ARG A 141 -5.04 11.52 22.48
CA ARG A 141 -5.13 12.45 23.63
C ARG A 141 -3.79 12.89 24.19
N ASN A 142 -2.69 12.29 23.73
CA ASN A 142 -1.36 12.62 24.17
C ASN A 142 -0.84 13.86 23.43
N SER A 143 0.01 14.63 24.11
CA SER A 143 0.75 15.74 23.49
C SER A 143 1.72 15.24 22.41
N VAL A 144 2.15 16.11 21.53
CA VAL A 144 3.18 15.80 20.50
C VAL A 144 4.45 15.24 21.16
N ALA A 145 4.91 15.83 22.24
CA ALA A 145 6.10 15.36 22.96
C ALA A 145 5.93 13.92 23.50
N GLU A 146 4.76 13.61 24.09
CA GLU A 146 4.48 12.25 24.57
C GLU A 146 4.40 11.23 23.45
N ARG A 147 3.84 11.58 22.30
CA ARG A 147 3.81 10.72 21.10
C ARG A 147 5.21 10.45 20.55
N VAL A 148 6.05 11.50 20.49
CA VAL A 148 7.46 11.37 20.08
C VAL A 148 8.21 10.47 21.06
N ALA A 149 8.06 10.68 22.37
CA ALA A 149 8.67 9.85 23.38
C ALA A 149 8.20 8.39 23.28
N ALA A 150 6.90 8.15 23.07
CA ALA A 150 6.35 6.80 22.91
C ALA A 150 6.95 6.08 21.69
N ALA A 151 7.05 6.74 20.53
CA ALA A 151 7.62 6.15 19.33
C ALA A 151 9.12 5.81 19.52
N ILE A 152 9.92 6.75 20.04
CA ILE A 152 11.36 6.54 20.24
C ILE A 152 11.60 5.43 21.27
N ASN A 153 10.92 5.48 22.42
CA ASN A 153 11.06 4.48 23.47
C ASN A 153 10.46 3.12 23.08
N GLY A 154 9.46 3.13 22.18
CA GLY A 154 8.91 1.92 21.57
C GLY A 154 9.89 1.18 20.64
N GLY A 155 10.92 1.87 20.15
CA GLY A 155 11.96 1.28 19.31
C GLY A 155 11.99 1.79 17.87
N THR A 156 11.18 2.81 17.53
CA THR A 156 11.19 3.47 16.21
C THR A 156 12.36 4.45 16.12
N GLU A 157 13.15 4.38 15.06
CA GLU A 157 14.36 5.16 14.85
C GLU A 157 14.12 6.46 14.09
N THR A 158 13.20 6.47 13.11
CA THR A 158 12.87 7.70 12.35
C THR A 158 11.38 7.99 12.39
N LEU A 159 11.03 9.27 12.47
CA LEU A 159 9.67 9.76 12.54
C LEU A 159 9.32 10.48 11.24
N SER A 160 8.80 9.74 10.26
CA SER A 160 8.49 10.28 8.94
C SER A 160 7.40 11.36 9.02
N GLY A 161 7.69 12.53 8.43
CA GLY A 161 6.80 13.69 8.46
C GLY A 161 6.88 14.52 9.75
N PHE A 162 7.84 14.24 10.64
CA PHE A 162 8.12 15.02 11.83
C PHE A 162 9.54 15.57 11.79
N SER A 163 9.72 16.88 11.84
CA SER A 163 11.01 17.57 11.66
C SER A 163 11.40 18.51 12.81
N GLU A 164 10.65 18.50 13.92
CA GLU A 164 10.90 19.36 15.06
C GLU A 164 11.98 18.78 15.99
N ASN A 165 13.24 18.93 15.61
CA ASN A 165 14.38 18.39 16.37
C ASN A 165 14.41 18.87 17.84
N LYS A 166 13.94 20.10 18.08
CA LYS A 166 13.88 20.63 19.46
C LYS A 166 13.05 19.78 20.39
N THR A 167 11.94 19.20 19.92
CA THR A 167 11.13 18.29 20.74
C THR A 167 11.96 17.11 21.24
N ILE A 168 12.80 16.52 20.37
CA ILE A 168 13.64 15.38 20.76
C ILE A 168 14.70 15.80 21.78
N THR A 169 15.37 16.93 21.57
CA THR A 169 16.39 17.44 22.52
C THR A 169 15.79 17.80 23.87
N ASP A 170 14.58 18.38 23.91
CA ASP A 170 13.87 18.68 25.15
C ASP A 170 13.46 17.38 25.90
N LEU A 171 13.04 16.35 25.18
CA LEU A 171 12.73 15.04 25.76
C LEU A 171 13.96 14.37 26.38
N VAL A 172 15.13 14.52 25.75
CA VAL A 172 16.39 14.03 26.33
C VAL A 172 16.77 14.85 27.56
N ALA A 173 16.69 16.17 27.48
CA ALA A 173 17.01 17.06 28.60
C ALA A 173 16.10 16.82 29.82
N SER A 174 14.85 16.46 29.60
CA SER A 174 13.88 16.11 30.67
C SER A 174 14.01 14.66 31.15
N GLY A 175 14.81 13.84 30.54
CA GLY A 175 14.97 12.41 30.85
C GLY A 175 13.83 11.50 30.41
N LEU A 176 12.87 12.00 29.63
CA LEU A 176 11.76 11.19 29.07
C LEU A 176 12.21 10.28 27.94
N VAL A 177 13.30 10.63 27.26
CA VAL A 177 14.03 9.79 26.31
C VAL A 177 15.48 9.77 26.74
N SER A 178 16.12 8.60 26.81
CA SER A 178 17.53 8.53 27.16
C SER A 178 18.42 8.86 25.98
N GLU A 179 19.56 9.53 26.24
CA GLU A 179 20.59 9.75 25.24
C GLU A 179 21.10 8.43 24.64
N ALA A 180 21.21 7.39 25.46
CA ALA A 180 21.59 6.06 25.00
C ALA A 180 20.62 5.52 23.95
N ARG A 181 19.30 5.75 24.08
CA ARG A 181 18.32 5.32 23.07
C ARG A 181 18.46 6.11 21.77
N VAL A 182 18.75 7.41 21.86
CA VAL A 182 19.03 8.24 20.66
C VAL A 182 20.30 7.76 19.94
N ASN A 183 21.36 7.50 20.70
CA ASN A 183 22.62 6.97 20.16
C ASN A 183 22.44 5.60 19.52
N GLU A 184 21.62 4.74 20.09
CA GLU A 184 21.26 3.44 19.49
C GLU A 184 20.53 3.63 18.15
N ALA A 185 19.57 4.55 18.08
CA ALA A 185 18.86 4.87 16.84
C ALA A 185 19.82 5.38 15.76
N ALA A 186 20.65 6.35 16.11
CA ALA A 186 21.66 6.90 15.19
C ALA A 186 22.63 5.83 14.69
N SER A 187 23.08 4.94 15.58
CA SER A 187 23.98 3.83 15.23
C SER A 187 23.38 2.90 14.18
N ARG A 188 22.09 2.56 14.30
CA ARG A 188 21.40 1.70 13.33
C ARG A 188 21.24 2.38 11.97
N LEU A 189 20.92 3.67 11.93
CA LEU A 189 20.80 4.44 10.70
C LEU A 189 22.17 4.62 10.01
N LEU A 190 23.20 4.96 10.77
CA LEU A 190 24.57 5.12 10.24
C LEU A 190 25.14 3.80 9.72
N LYS A 191 24.83 2.66 10.40
CA LYS A 191 25.27 1.34 9.95
C LYS A 191 24.91 1.09 8.50
N GLU A 192 23.68 1.35 8.08
CA GLU A 192 23.25 1.16 6.70
C GLU A 192 24.01 2.07 5.73
N GLN A 193 24.23 3.33 6.10
CA GLN A 193 25.00 4.26 5.26
C GLN A 193 26.45 3.81 5.04
N PHE A 194 27.08 3.27 6.09
CA PHE A 194 28.42 2.64 5.97
C PHE A 194 28.37 1.40 5.09
N GLN A 195 27.38 0.55 5.25
CA GLN A 195 27.22 -0.67 4.43
C GLN A 195 26.99 -0.35 2.95
N LEU A 196 26.33 0.77 2.64
CA LEU A 196 26.13 1.25 1.27
C LEU A 196 27.36 1.99 0.70
N GLY A 197 28.42 2.21 1.48
CA GLY A 197 29.62 2.91 1.04
C GLY A 197 29.42 4.41 0.79
N LEU A 198 28.40 5.03 1.43
CA LEU A 198 28.05 6.43 1.18
C LEU A 198 29.10 7.40 1.75
N PHE A 199 29.92 6.95 2.70
CA PHE A 199 31.03 7.76 3.24
C PHE A 199 32.27 7.69 2.35
N GLU A 200 32.46 6.59 1.64
CA GLU A 200 33.57 6.41 0.71
C GLU A 200 33.28 7.05 -0.64
N ASN A 201 32.05 6.92 -1.15
CA ASN A 201 31.64 7.54 -2.40
C ASN A 201 30.12 7.83 -2.43
N PRO A 202 29.70 9.06 -2.07
CA PRO A 202 28.28 9.45 -2.13
C PRO A 202 27.81 9.85 -3.53
N TYR A 203 28.70 9.88 -4.52
CA TYR A 203 28.39 10.40 -5.85
C TYR A 203 27.94 9.32 -6.83
N VAL A 204 27.08 9.71 -7.76
CA VAL A 204 26.56 8.88 -8.84
C VAL A 204 27.19 9.31 -10.18
N GLU A 205 27.66 8.36 -10.95
CA GLU A 205 28.09 8.58 -12.33
C GLU A 205 26.86 8.63 -13.25
N THR A 206 26.47 9.83 -13.68
CA THR A 206 25.26 10.07 -14.47
C THR A 206 25.20 9.24 -15.75
N ALA A 207 26.35 9.09 -16.45
CA ALA A 207 26.42 8.27 -17.66
C ALA A 207 26.02 6.81 -17.38
N LYS A 208 26.62 6.20 -16.35
CA LYS A 208 26.28 4.82 -15.94
C LYS A 208 24.82 4.68 -15.49
N ALA A 209 24.28 5.69 -14.81
CA ALA A 209 22.87 5.69 -14.42
C ALA A 209 21.95 5.66 -15.65
N ASN A 210 22.23 6.48 -16.66
CA ASN A 210 21.45 6.50 -17.92
C ASN A 210 21.55 5.17 -18.69
N ASP A 211 22.70 4.52 -18.69
CA ASP A 211 22.89 3.22 -19.34
C ASP A 211 22.19 2.08 -18.59
N ALA A 212 22.06 2.19 -17.26
CA ALA A 212 21.43 1.17 -16.41
C ALA A 212 19.91 1.29 -16.38
N ILE A 213 19.38 2.53 -16.28
CA ILE A 213 17.94 2.74 -16.06
C ILE A 213 17.18 2.62 -17.39
N GLY A 214 16.26 1.63 -17.43
CA GLY A 214 15.35 1.46 -18.56
C GLY A 214 16.01 1.14 -19.90
N ASN A 215 17.17 0.48 -19.89
CA ASN A 215 17.81 -0.01 -21.11
C ASN A 215 16.96 -1.09 -21.80
N ASP A 216 17.30 -1.42 -23.03
CA ASP A 216 16.50 -2.33 -23.86
C ASP A 216 16.38 -3.73 -23.26
N ALA A 217 17.42 -4.24 -22.60
CA ALA A 217 17.38 -5.54 -21.94
C ALA A 217 16.42 -5.54 -20.75
N HIS A 218 16.42 -4.48 -19.95
CA HIS A 218 15.48 -4.32 -18.82
C HIS A 218 14.03 -4.17 -19.31
N ARG A 219 13.80 -3.40 -20.39
CA ARG A 219 12.48 -3.28 -21.04
C ARG A 219 11.97 -4.60 -21.57
N ALA A 220 12.84 -5.37 -22.24
CA ALA A 220 12.50 -6.68 -22.77
C ALA A 220 12.13 -7.66 -21.65
N THR A 221 12.90 -7.67 -20.55
CA THR A 221 12.61 -8.48 -19.35
C THR A 221 11.28 -8.07 -18.73
N GLY A 222 11.03 -6.77 -18.57
CA GLY A 222 9.77 -6.25 -18.02
C GLY A 222 8.57 -6.67 -18.89
N LEU A 223 8.70 -6.57 -20.21
CA LEU A 223 7.64 -6.99 -21.13
C LEU A 223 7.39 -8.50 -21.09
N ASP A 224 8.43 -9.31 -20.98
CA ASP A 224 8.31 -10.77 -20.82
C ASP A 224 7.57 -11.15 -19.53
N ILE A 225 7.92 -10.49 -18.42
CA ILE A 225 7.23 -10.67 -17.13
C ILE A 225 5.75 -10.27 -17.24
N GLN A 226 5.45 -9.12 -17.86
CA GLN A 226 4.07 -8.67 -18.06
C GLN A 226 3.27 -9.69 -18.90
N ARG A 227 3.85 -10.22 -19.97
CA ARG A 227 3.20 -11.26 -20.78
C ARG A 227 2.93 -12.53 -19.97
N LYS A 228 3.89 -12.97 -19.15
CA LYS A 228 3.76 -14.16 -18.30
C LYS A 228 2.78 -13.97 -17.14
N SER A 229 2.51 -12.73 -16.73
CA SER A 229 1.56 -12.42 -15.67
C SER A 229 0.09 -12.44 -16.11
N ILE A 230 -0.17 -12.51 -17.41
CA ILE A 230 -1.54 -12.60 -17.94
C ILE A 230 -2.13 -13.97 -17.60
N VAL A 231 -3.23 -13.96 -16.87
CA VAL A 231 -3.95 -15.18 -16.48
C VAL A 231 -5.12 -15.42 -17.42
N LEU A 232 -5.06 -16.55 -18.14
CA LEU A 232 -6.14 -16.99 -19.00
C LEU A 232 -7.21 -17.70 -18.16
N LEU A 233 -8.29 -16.99 -17.83
CA LEU A 233 -9.37 -17.53 -17.00
C LEU A 233 -10.22 -18.54 -17.73
N GLN A 234 -10.50 -18.31 -19.03
CA GLN A 234 -11.32 -19.18 -19.85
C GLN A 234 -10.92 -19.10 -21.33
N ASN A 235 -10.76 -20.24 -21.95
CA ASN A 235 -10.64 -20.40 -23.42
C ASN A 235 -11.17 -21.78 -23.82
N SER A 236 -12.39 -22.07 -23.39
CA SER A 236 -13.05 -23.32 -23.70
C SER A 236 -13.39 -23.41 -25.18
N ALA A 237 -13.38 -24.63 -25.73
CA ALA A 237 -13.79 -24.85 -27.11
C ALA A 237 -15.29 -24.55 -27.27
N LEU A 238 -15.62 -23.70 -28.20
CA LEU A 238 -16.97 -23.50 -28.73
C LEU A 238 -17.20 -24.42 -29.91
N ALA A 239 -18.41 -24.45 -30.49
CA ALA A 239 -18.68 -25.20 -31.69
C ALA A 239 -17.74 -24.81 -32.88
N SER A 240 -17.28 -23.56 -32.91
CA SER A 240 -16.31 -23.00 -33.87
C SER A 240 -14.83 -23.18 -33.48
N GLY A 241 -14.52 -23.82 -32.34
CA GLY A 241 -13.18 -23.95 -31.81
C GLY A 241 -12.90 -22.97 -30.67
N LYS A 242 -11.62 -22.90 -30.23
CA LYS A 242 -11.18 -21.93 -29.20
C LYS A 242 -11.13 -20.51 -29.77
N VAL A 243 -11.48 -19.51 -28.94
CA VAL A 243 -11.43 -18.10 -29.34
C VAL A 243 -9.98 -17.60 -29.45
N LEU A 244 -9.13 -17.98 -28.50
CA LEU A 244 -7.71 -17.59 -28.49
C LEU A 244 -6.81 -18.73 -28.98
N PRO A 245 -5.75 -18.40 -29.75
CA PRO A 245 -5.39 -17.08 -30.26
C PRO A 245 -6.33 -16.57 -31.32
N LEU A 246 -6.51 -15.22 -31.42
CA LEU A 246 -7.31 -14.63 -32.50
C LEU A 246 -6.68 -14.93 -33.86
N LYS A 247 -7.50 -15.11 -34.92
CA LYS A 247 -7.02 -15.29 -36.30
C LYS A 247 -6.34 -14.00 -36.77
N GLN A 248 -5.26 -14.16 -37.54
CA GLN A 248 -4.58 -13.01 -38.13
C GLN A 248 -5.51 -12.27 -39.09
N ALA A 249 -5.31 -10.95 -39.19
CA ALA A 249 -6.07 -10.05 -40.06
C ALA A 249 -7.61 -10.07 -39.84
N ALA A 250 -8.06 -10.56 -38.69
CA ALA A 250 -9.48 -10.59 -38.37
C ALA A 250 -10.07 -9.17 -38.19
N LYS A 251 -11.39 -9.10 -38.41
CA LYS A 251 -12.17 -7.90 -38.06
C LYS A 251 -12.51 -7.94 -36.57
N VAL A 252 -12.04 -6.94 -35.81
CA VAL A 252 -12.19 -6.89 -34.38
C VAL A 252 -13.03 -5.65 -33.97
N TYR A 253 -14.06 -5.89 -33.20
CA TYR A 253 -14.80 -4.83 -32.53
C TYR A 253 -14.18 -4.61 -31.15
N THR A 254 -13.89 -3.36 -30.78
CA THR A 254 -13.25 -3.05 -29.48
C THR A 254 -14.11 -2.14 -28.64
N MET A 255 -14.04 -2.33 -27.31
CA MET A 255 -14.54 -1.40 -26.31
C MET A 255 -13.55 -1.29 -25.16
N GLY A 256 -13.34 -0.08 -24.63
CA GLY A 256 -12.39 0.19 -23.54
C GLY A 256 -10.91 0.03 -23.93
N LEU A 257 -10.61 -0.02 -25.22
CA LEU A 257 -9.26 -0.15 -25.77
C LEU A 257 -9.07 0.89 -26.88
N ALA A 258 -7.92 1.54 -26.90
CA ALA A 258 -7.60 2.41 -28.02
C ALA A 258 -7.50 1.58 -29.33
N LYS A 259 -8.19 2.01 -30.37
CA LYS A 259 -8.19 1.37 -31.67
C LYS A 259 -6.77 1.08 -32.18
N SER A 260 -5.87 2.07 -32.10
CA SER A 260 -4.46 1.95 -32.49
C SER A 260 -3.69 0.85 -31.77
N ASP A 261 -4.07 0.55 -30.52
CA ASP A 261 -3.41 -0.49 -29.72
C ASP A 261 -3.70 -1.90 -30.22
N VAL A 262 -4.78 -2.06 -30.96
CA VAL A 262 -5.18 -3.34 -31.55
C VAL A 262 -4.77 -3.40 -33.02
N GLU A 263 -4.91 -2.30 -33.78
CA GLU A 263 -4.51 -2.20 -35.18
C GLU A 263 -3.02 -2.48 -35.41
N LYS A 264 -2.14 -2.08 -34.49
CA LYS A 264 -0.68 -2.35 -34.60
C LYS A 264 -0.32 -3.83 -34.67
N TYR A 265 -1.24 -4.72 -34.35
CA TYR A 265 -1.07 -6.18 -34.51
C TYR A 265 -1.66 -6.74 -35.80
N GLY A 266 -2.07 -5.88 -36.75
CA GLY A 266 -2.56 -6.27 -38.08
C GLY A 266 -4.04 -6.59 -38.13
N TYR A 267 -4.84 -6.18 -37.13
CA TYR A 267 -6.28 -6.33 -37.13
C TYR A 267 -7.00 -5.16 -37.81
N THR A 268 -8.15 -5.42 -38.44
CA THR A 268 -9.07 -4.35 -38.84
C THR A 268 -10.01 -4.06 -37.69
N VAL A 269 -9.94 -2.83 -37.12
CA VAL A 269 -10.61 -2.51 -35.90
C VAL A 269 -11.75 -1.52 -36.06
N THR A 270 -12.91 -1.85 -35.50
CA THR A 270 -14.02 -0.93 -35.29
C THR A 270 -14.06 -0.57 -33.80
N ASP A 271 -13.91 0.72 -33.49
CA ASP A 271 -14.01 1.23 -32.14
C ASP A 271 -15.49 1.41 -31.77
N GLY A 272 -15.97 0.57 -30.85
CA GLY A 272 -17.37 0.63 -30.38
C GLY A 272 -17.69 1.86 -29.52
N GLU A 273 -16.69 2.62 -29.09
CA GLU A 273 -16.88 3.87 -28.32
C GLU A 273 -16.88 5.10 -29.23
N ALA A 274 -16.43 4.99 -30.46
CA ALA A 274 -16.48 6.05 -31.45
C ALA A 274 -17.91 6.19 -32.00
N LEU A 275 -18.69 7.06 -31.42
CA LEU A 275 -20.09 7.29 -31.84
C LEU A 275 -20.17 7.81 -33.28
N VAL A 276 -21.02 7.17 -34.09
CA VAL A 276 -21.35 7.60 -35.46
C VAL A 276 -22.79 8.09 -35.44
N ALA A 277 -23.00 9.37 -35.76
CA ALA A 277 -24.30 10.03 -35.69
C ALA A 277 -25.02 9.83 -34.31
N GLY A 278 -24.22 9.83 -33.23
CA GLY A 278 -24.73 9.66 -31.86
C GLY A 278 -25.01 8.22 -31.43
N ALA A 279 -24.79 7.24 -32.32
CA ALA A 279 -24.99 5.83 -32.03
C ALA A 279 -23.66 5.07 -32.01
N ARG A 280 -23.59 4.01 -31.20
CA ARG A 280 -22.45 3.08 -31.20
C ARG A 280 -22.43 2.28 -32.49
N PRO A 281 -21.26 2.04 -33.11
CA PRO A 281 -21.14 1.09 -34.19
C PRO A 281 -21.62 -0.30 -33.78
N SER A 282 -22.21 -1.03 -34.73
CA SER A 282 -22.63 -2.41 -34.48
C SER A 282 -21.44 -3.36 -34.42
N ALA A 283 -21.45 -4.30 -33.48
CA ALA A 283 -20.50 -5.40 -33.43
C ALA A 283 -20.79 -6.48 -34.50
N ALA A 284 -21.96 -6.46 -35.12
CA ALA A 284 -22.34 -7.44 -36.17
C ALA A 284 -21.36 -7.42 -37.34
N GLY A 285 -21.04 -8.60 -37.86
CA GLY A 285 -20.12 -8.75 -38.99
C GLY A 285 -18.62 -8.69 -38.63
N HIS A 286 -18.29 -8.67 -37.34
CA HIS A 286 -16.92 -8.82 -36.88
C HIS A 286 -16.64 -10.27 -36.48
N ASP A 287 -15.36 -10.67 -36.62
CA ASP A 287 -14.93 -12.02 -36.25
C ASP A 287 -14.79 -12.17 -34.72
N TYR A 288 -14.43 -11.09 -34.06
CA TYR A 288 -14.22 -11.05 -32.60
C TYR A 288 -14.64 -9.70 -32.01
N ALA A 289 -15.10 -9.76 -30.74
CA ALA A 289 -15.20 -8.57 -29.88
C ALA A 289 -14.12 -8.65 -28.79
N VAL A 290 -13.32 -7.61 -28.62
CA VAL A 290 -12.33 -7.47 -27.54
C VAL A 290 -12.79 -6.33 -26.65
N ILE A 291 -13.19 -6.67 -25.44
CA ILE A 291 -13.80 -5.75 -24.49
C ILE A 291 -12.97 -5.72 -23.22
N ARG A 292 -12.51 -4.52 -22.84
CA ARG A 292 -11.89 -4.28 -21.55
C ARG A 292 -12.98 -4.02 -20.51
N VAL A 293 -13.01 -4.85 -19.49
CA VAL A 293 -13.95 -4.71 -18.38
C VAL A 293 -13.20 -4.20 -17.16
N GLU A 294 -13.67 -3.13 -16.58
CA GLU A 294 -13.16 -2.57 -15.33
C GLU A 294 -14.22 -2.61 -14.26
N VAL A 295 -13.79 -2.85 -13.02
CA VAL A 295 -14.67 -2.73 -11.86
C VAL A 295 -14.81 -1.25 -11.53
N SER A 296 -16.04 -0.74 -11.52
CA SER A 296 -16.34 0.66 -11.24
C SER A 296 -16.80 0.85 -9.80
N THR A 297 -16.29 1.90 -9.15
CA THR A 297 -16.74 2.38 -7.85
C THR A 297 -17.76 3.52 -7.95
N ASN A 298 -18.26 3.82 -9.15
CA ASN A 298 -19.13 4.98 -9.42
C ASN A 298 -20.42 5.02 -8.58
N LYS A 299 -20.91 3.86 -8.16
CA LYS A 299 -22.11 3.80 -7.27
C LYS A 299 -21.80 4.32 -5.86
N LEU A 300 -20.54 4.21 -5.42
CA LEU A 300 -20.09 4.73 -4.13
C LEU A 300 -19.83 6.23 -4.17
N LEU A 301 -19.26 6.68 -5.27
CA LEU A 301 -18.75 8.03 -5.44
C LEU A 301 -19.19 8.58 -6.81
N PRO A 302 -20.48 8.96 -6.95
CA PRO A 302 -20.99 9.48 -8.21
C PRO A 302 -20.19 10.71 -8.69
N GLY A 303 -19.81 10.71 -9.95
CA GLY A 303 -19.08 11.81 -10.58
C GLY A 303 -17.58 11.80 -10.33
N THR A 304 -17.03 10.71 -9.80
CA THR A 304 -15.60 10.56 -9.58
C THR A 304 -14.99 9.66 -10.63
N SER A 305 -13.76 9.99 -11.07
CA SER A 305 -13.02 9.11 -11.95
C SER A 305 -12.55 7.86 -11.16
N THR A 306 -12.36 6.76 -11.86
CA THR A 306 -11.85 5.50 -11.32
C THR A 306 -10.44 5.58 -10.71
N ARG A 307 -9.84 6.75 -10.69
CA ARG A 307 -8.58 7.01 -10.00
C ARG A 307 -8.86 7.54 -8.61
N ALA A 308 -8.14 6.97 -7.66
CA ALA A 308 -8.25 7.18 -6.21
C ALA A 308 -8.00 8.63 -5.69
N THR A 309 -8.20 9.63 -6.49
CA THR A 309 -8.04 11.05 -6.11
C THR A 309 -9.37 11.74 -5.94
N THR A 310 -10.31 11.07 -5.35
CA THR A 310 -11.68 11.58 -5.32
C THR A 310 -11.92 12.37 -4.07
N THR A 311 -12.28 13.61 -4.25
CA THR A 311 -12.84 14.44 -3.18
C THR A 311 -14.16 13.82 -2.75
N TYR A 312 -14.17 13.24 -1.57
CA TYR A 312 -15.33 12.63 -0.99
C TYR A 312 -16.25 13.75 -0.43
N LYS A 313 -17.41 13.90 -1.01
CA LYS A 313 -18.38 14.89 -0.51
C LYS A 313 -19.13 14.35 0.69
N SER A 314 -19.40 15.20 1.64
CA SER A 314 -19.96 14.87 2.94
C SER A 314 -21.47 14.66 2.96
N ASP A 315 -22.13 14.78 1.83
CA ASP A 315 -23.58 14.65 1.74
C ASP A 315 -24.03 13.21 1.51
N ASP A 316 -25.27 12.93 1.81
CA ASP A 316 -25.87 11.61 1.64
C ASP A 316 -25.89 11.16 0.17
N ALA A 317 -25.93 12.10 -0.77
CA ALA A 317 -25.87 11.80 -2.19
C ALA A 317 -24.53 11.19 -2.59
N ALA A 318 -23.42 11.62 -1.97
CA ALA A 318 -22.10 11.06 -2.21
C ALA A 318 -21.93 9.64 -1.63
N THR A 319 -22.65 9.35 -0.56
CA THR A 319 -22.63 8.03 0.10
C THR A 319 -23.75 7.10 -0.34
N GLY A 320 -24.73 7.63 -1.09
CA GLY A 320 -25.91 6.88 -1.48
C GLY A 320 -26.79 6.44 -0.29
N GLY A 321 -26.77 7.18 0.81
CA GLY A 321 -27.54 6.86 2.02
C GLY A 321 -27.09 5.56 2.70
N ARG A 322 -25.85 5.13 2.50
CA ARG A 322 -25.35 3.84 3.01
C ARG A 322 -25.04 3.87 4.48
N ILE A 323 -25.15 2.72 5.08
CA ILE A 323 -24.86 2.54 6.51
C ILE A 323 -23.34 2.44 6.73
N ASN A 324 -22.80 3.25 7.63
CA ASN A 324 -21.47 3.10 8.14
C ASN A 324 -21.41 1.82 9.00
N PRO A 325 -20.60 0.82 8.64
CA PRO A 325 -20.57 -0.46 9.34
C PRO A 325 -20.04 -0.35 10.77
N LEU A 326 -19.29 0.71 11.09
CA LEU A 326 -18.74 0.91 12.43
C LEU A 326 -19.75 1.54 13.38
N THR A 327 -20.64 2.40 12.89
CA THR A 327 -21.57 3.16 13.72
C THR A 327 -23.01 2.65 13.61
N GLY A 328 -23.33 1.86 12.60
CA GLY A 328 -24.70 1.42 12.28
C GLY A 328 -25.62 2.54 11.81
N LYS A 329 -25.07 3.71 11.51
CA LYS A 329 -25.82 4.89 11.04
C LYS A 329 -25.50 5.18 9.58
N THR A 330 -26.35 5.93 8.92
CA THR A 330 -26.05 6.46 7.57
C THR A 330 -24.75 7.25 7.60
N TRP A 331 -23.90 7.03 6.61
CA TRP A 331 -22.64 7.77 6.46
C TRP A 331 -22.94 9.27 6.44
N GLY A 332 -22.47 10.00 7.42
CA GLY A 332 -22.52 11.44 7.52
C GLY A 332 -21.15 12.06 7.42
N SER A 333 -21.11 13.38 7.33
CA SER A 333 -19.84 14.13 7.25
C SER A 333 -18.91 13.89 8.45
N SER A 334 -19.47 13.65 9.62
CA SER A 334 -18.73 13.35 10.87
C SER A 334 -18.15 11.93 10.91
N ASP A 335 -18.65 11.01 10.10
CA ASP A 335 -18.19 9.63 10.07
C ASP A 335 -16.94 9.44 9.23
N ARG A 336 -16.59 10.47 8.48
CA ARG A 336 -15.48 10.45 7.54
C ARG A 336 -14.33 11.24 8.11
N CYS A 337 -13.17 10.66 8.04
CA CYS A 337 -11.95 11.43 8.07
C CYS A 337 -11.72 12.35 9.26
N VAL A 338 -11.78 11.85 10.45
CA VAL A 338 -10.96 12.45 11.50
C VAL A 338 -9.57 11.90 11.30
N SER A 339 -8.83 12.45 10.35
CA SER A 339 -7.48 11.97 10.04
C SER A 339 -6.42 12.60 10.91
N LYS A 340 -6.68 13.76 11.48
CA LYS A 340 -5.75 14.46 12.36
C LYS A 340 -6.30 14.49 13.78
N SER A 341 -5.53 13.94 14.70
CA SER A 341 -5.91 13.78 16.10
C SER A 341 -6.04 15.12 16.84
N ASP A 342 -5.42 16.18 16.35
CA ASP A 342 -5.37 17.51 16.99
C ASP A 342 -6.39 18.50 16.45
N TYR A 343 -7.18 18.09 15.47
CA TYR A 343 -8.19 18.97 14.89
C TYR A 343 -9.43 19.04 15.79
N SER A 344 -10.03 20.23 15.87
CA SER A 344 -11.42 20.36 16.29
C SER A 344 -12.31 19.51 15.39
N ALA A 345 -13.49 19.13 15.84
CA ALA A 345 -14.41 18.34 15.02
C ALA A 345 -14.74 19.05 13.69
N GLU A 346 -14.79 20.39 13.70
CA GLU A 346 -15.04 21.20 12.50
C GLU A 346 -13.83 21.21 11.56
N ASP A 347 -12.61 21.39 12.08
CA ASP A 347 -11.39 21.37 11.27
C ASP A 347 -11.10 19.98 10.71
N ALA A 348 -11.38 18.94 11.48
CA ALA A 348 -11.25 17.55 11.01
C ALA A 348 -12.24 17.26 9.88
N GLN A 349 -13.46 17.74 9.96
CA GLN A 349 -14.46 17.62 8.93
C GLN A 349 -14.04 18.35 7.65
N LYS A 350 -13.54 19.59 7.78
CA LYS A 350 -13.06 20.39 6.65
C LYS A 350 -11.84 19.74 5.97
N ALA A 351 -10.87 19.31 6.75
CA ALA A 351 -9.68 18.61 6.23
C ALA A 351 -10.05 17.33 5.46
N CYS A 352 -11.08 16.64 5.91
CA CYS A 352 -11.62 15.48 5.26
C CYS A 352 -12.24 15.78 3.91
N LEU A 353 -13.07 16.80 3.86
CA LEU A 353 -13.74 17.23 2.65
C LEU A 353 -12.75 17.73 1.58
N ASP A 354 -11.67 18.38 2.02
CA ASP A 354 -10.64 18.93 1.16
C ASP A 354 -9.69 17.86 0.61
N ASN A 355 -9.37 16.83 1.39
CA ASN A 355 -8.36 15.83 1.03
C ASN A 355 -8.93 14.53 0.43
N GLY A 356 -10.22 14.31 0.54
CA GLY A 356 -10.86 13.08 0.06
C GLY A 356 -10.42 11.82 0.80
N LEU A 357 -10.87 10.68 0.32
CA LEU A 357 -10.37 9.37 0.74
C LEU A 357 -9.17 9.04 -0.14
N GLY A 358 -7.97 9.19 0.37
CA GLY A 358 -6.74 9.16 -0.41
C GLY A 358 -6.42 7.83 -1.10
N PHE A 359 -7.06 6.73 -0.72
CA PHE A 359 -6.83 5.40 -1.30
C PHE A 359 -8.16 4.74 -1.63
N GLY A 360 -8.34 4.40 -2.89
CA GLY A 360 -9.49 3.61 -3.33
C GLY A 360 -9.52 2.26 -2.61
N GLY A 361 -10.70 1.80 -2.24
CA GLY A 361 -10.87 0.53 -1.56
C GLY A 361 -11.03 0.62 -0.04
N SER A 362 -11.09 1.81 0.52
CA SER A 362 -11.24 2.03 1.97
C SER A 362 -12.66 1.79 2.50
N PHE A 363 -13.59 1.35 1.67
CA PHE A 363 -14.96 1.09 2.08
C PHE A 363 -15.27 -0.40 2.07
N PRO A 364 -16.12 -0.87 3.01
CA PRO A 364 -16.70 -2.19 2.89
C PRO A 364 -17.59 -2.24 1.65
N TRP A 365 -17.42 -3.30 0.86
CA TRP A 365 -18.18 -3.52 -0.35
C TRP A 365 -19.44 -4.29 -0.05
N GLU A 366 -20.59 -3.66 -0.25
CA GLU A 366 -21.88 -4.32 -0.20
C GLU A 366 -22.27 -4.86 -1.58
N SER A 367 -23.22 -5.81 -1.61
CA SER A 367 -23.76 -6.33 -2.87
C SER A 367 -24.30 -5.19 -3.73
N GLY A 368 -23.83 -5.10 -4.97
CA GLY A 368 -24.18 -4.05 -5.94
C GLY A 368 -23.42 -2.74 -5.82
N MET A 369 -22.45 -2.62 -4.88
CA MET A 369 -21.55 -1.48 -4.82
C MET A 369 -20.47 -1.53 -5.90
N LEU A 370 -20.01 -2.73 -6.24
CA LEU A 370 -19.17 -2.95 -7.40
C LEU A 370 -20.05 -3.27 -8.60
N SER A 371 -19.89 -2.53 -9.66
CA SER A 371 -20.50 -2.84 -10.94
C SER A 371 -19.41 -2.92 -11.98
N PHE A 372 -19.52 -3.88 -12.86
CA PHE A 372 -18.80 -3.78 -14.12
C PHE A 372 -19.38 -2.59 -14.86
N SER A 373 -18.54 -1.79 -15.50
CA SER A 373 -18.99 -0.67 -16.30
C SER A 373 -19.98 -1.18 -17.37
N GLU A 374 -20.83 -0.33 -17.86
CA GLU A 374 -21.89 -0.65 -18.84
C GLU A 374 -21.39 -1.32 -20.14
N MET A 375 -20.08 -1.50 -20.26
CA MET A 375 -19.46 -2.26 -21.34
C MET A 375 -19.87 -3.73 -21.40
N ALA A 376 -20.44 -4.27 -20.31
CA ALA A 376 -20.88 -5.68 -20.28
C ALA A 376 -22.19 -5.94 -21.03
N THR A 377 -22.86 -4.93 -21.55
CA THR A 377 -24.10 -5.05 -22.30
C THR A 377 -23.88 -4.91 -23.79
N VAL A 378 -22.98 -5.67 -24.38
CA VAL A 378 -22.94 -5.92 -25.81
C VAL A 378 -23.65 -7.25 -26.06
N SER A 379 -24.94 -7.20 -26.29
CA SER A 379 -25.74 -8.32 -26.78
C SER A 379 -25.55 -8.46 -28.29
#